data_8ac973b4524967687f1530f25084e856
#
_entry.id   8ac973b4524967687f1530f25084e856
#
_cell.length_a   1.000
_cell.length_b   1.000
_cell.length_c   1.000
_cell.angle_alpha   90.00
_cell.angle_beta   90.00
_cell.angle_gamma   90.00
#
_symmetry.space_group_name_H-M   'P 1'
#
loop_
_entity.id
_entity.type
_entity.pdbx_description
1 polymer ?
#
loop_
_entity_poly.entity_id
_entity_poly.type
_entity_poly.pdbx_seq_one_letter_code
_entity_poly.pdbx_strand_id
1 'polypeptide(L)'
;ILLPVGISFYTFQALGYTIDVYRGNTCAEKNFFQYALFVSFFPQLVAGPIERSSHLLQQLATPHKFNSDEAKSGLLLMLWGFFLKIVLADRIAIFVDWVYGDYHTFGGWYLIVATALFAIQIYCDFAGYSIIAMGAAQILGIRLMENFQSPYLAVSVADFWRRWHISLTSWFRDYLYIPLGGSRCSKWRKYMNKMIVFL
;
A
#
# COMPACT_ATOMS: atom_id res chain seq x y z
N ILE A 1 -16.78 -9.56 -17.30
CA ILE A 1 -15.34 -9.25 -17.55
C ILE A 1 -14.63 -9.51 -16.22
N LEU A 2 -13.74 -10.50 -16.18
CA LEU A 2 -12.88 -10.72 -15.02
C LEU A 2 -11.80 -9.63 -15.02
N LEU A 3 -11.80 -8.77 -14.01
CA LEU A 3 -10.76 -7.78 -13.84
C LEU A 3 -9.46 -8.50 -13.41
N PRO A 4 -8.32 -8.20 -14.04
CA PRO A 4 -7.05 -8.80 -13.62
C PRO A 4 -6.70 -8.40 -12.20
N VAL A 5 -6.15 -9.35 -11.44
CA VAL A 5 -5.71 -9.11 -10.06
C VAL A 5 -4.63 -8.02 -10.05
N GLY A 6 -4.76 -7.07 -9.12
CA GLY A 6 -3.79 -5.98 -8.97
C GLY A 6 -3.93 -4.83 -9.98
N ILE A 7 -5.01 -4.78 -10.79
CA ILE A 7 -5.19 -3.74 -11.82
C ILE A 7 -4.97 -2.32 -11.31
N SER A 8 -5.46 -1.99 -10.12
CA SER A 8 -5.30 -0.67 -9.52
C SER A 8 -3.82 -0.38 -9.22
N PHE A 9 -3.09 -1.35 -8.67
CA PHE A 9 -1.68 -1.17 -8.27
C PHE A 9 -0.78 -0.88 -9.47
N TYR A 10 -0.80 -1.73 -10.50
CA TYR A 10 0.05 -1.51 -11.67
C TYR A 10 -0.40 -0.30 -12.50
N THR A 11 -1.70 0.05 -12.47
CA THR A 11 -2.19 1.28 -13.11
C THR A 11 -1.61 2.52 -12.44
N PHE A 12 -1.68 2.63 -11.10
CA PHE A 12 -1.07 3.75 -10.37
C PHE A 12 0.44 3.82 -10.58
N GLN A 13 1.10 2.69 -10.66
CA GLN A 13 2.54 2.63 -10.89
C GLN A 13 2.91 3.10 -12.31
N ALA A 14 2.21 2.61 -13.33
CA ALA A 14 2.43 3.00 -14.72
C ALA A 14 2.08 4.48 -14.97
N LEU A 15 0.97 4.96 -14.39
CA LEU A 15 0.59 6.37 -14.46
C LEU A 15 1.62 7.27 -13.76
N GLY A 16 2.08 6.88 -12.56
CA GLY A 16 3.11 7.62 -11.84
C GLY A 16 4.39 7.76 -12.66
N TYR A 17 4.86 6.66 -13.24
CA TYR A 17 6.01 6.67 -14.16
C TYR A 17 5.78 7.60 -15.36
N THR A 18 4.65 7.48 -16.04
CA THR A 18 4.33 8.29 -17.23
C THR A 18 4.31 9.79 -16.88
N ILE A 19 3.71 10.16 -15.75
CA ILE A 19 3.67 11.55 -15.28
C ILE A 19 5.08 12.04 -14.91
N ASP A 20 5.90 11.20 -14.26
CA ASP A 20 7.27 11.58 -13.88
C ASP A 20 8.17 11.79 -15.10
N VAL A 21 8.04 10.96 -16.14
CA VAL A 21 8.74 11.15 -17.42
C VAL A 21 8.25 12.44 -18.11
N TYR A 22 6.94 12.68 -18.16
CA TYR A 22 6.37 13.88 -18.75
C TYR A 22 6.83 15.16 -18.04
N ARG A 23 6.98 15.13 -16.72
CA ARG A 23 7.47 16.26 -15.91
C ARG A 23 9.00 16.42 -15.97
N GLY A 24 9.72 15.49 -16.57
CA GLY A 24 11.18 15.47 -16.58
C GLY A 24 11.83 15.06 -15.26
N ASN A 25 11.06 14.50 -14.32
CA ASN A 25 11.57 14.02 -13.04
C ASN A 25 12.36 12.72 -13.18
N THR A 26 12.09 11.94 -14.25
CA THR A 26 12.73 10.66 -14.53
C THR A 26 12.96 10.54 -16.03
N CYS A 27 14.11 9.99 -16.42
CA CYS A 27 14.37 9.67 -17.82
C CYS A 27 13.50 8.49 -18.27
N ALA A 28 13.01 8.53 -19.51
CA ALA A 28 12.26 7.42 -20.08
C ALA A 28 13.14 6.16 -20.20
N GLU A 29 12.67 5.04 -19.68
CA GLU A 29 13.32 3.74 -19.81
C GLU A 29 13.20 3.26 -21.28
N LYS A 30 14.31 2.97 -21.91
CA LYS A 30 14.36 2.51 -23.30
C LYS A 30 14.30 1.00 -23.44
N ASN A 31 14.59 0.28 -22.36
CA ASN A 31 14.54 -1.17 -22.34
C ASN A 31 13.13 -1.62 -21.96
N PHE A 32 12.40 -2.17 -22.93
CA PHE A 32 11.06 -2.68 -22.73
C PHE A 32 10.98 -3.75 -21.63
N PHE A 33 11.93 -4.67 -21.55
CA PHE A 33 11.92 -5.73 -20.54
C PHE A 33 12.12 -5.19 -19.13
N GLN A 34 12.94 -4.16 -18.97
CA GLN A 34 13.17 -3.51 -17.68
C GLN A 34 11.92 -2.76 -17.22
N TYR A 35 11.25 -2.07 -18.12
CA TYR A 35 9.97 -1.43 -17.83
C TYR A 35 8.87 -2.46 -17.54
N ALA A 36 8.78 -3.54 -18.30
CA ALA A 36 7.84 -4.63 -18.07
C ALA A 36 8.06 -5.28 -16.70
N LEU A 37 9.32 -5.54 -16.33
CA LEU A 37 9.68 -6.05 -15.01
C LEU A 37 9.26 -5.08 -13.90
N PHE A 38 9.48 -3.78 -14.07
CA PHE A 38 9.06 -2.76 -13.11
C PHE A 38 7.56 -2.78 -12.87
N VAL A 39 6.73 -2.86 -13.93
CA VAL A 39 5.27 -2.86 -13.81
C VAL A 39 4.75 -4.19 -13.25
N SER A 40 5.39 -5.32 -13.61
CA SER A 40 4.96 -6.68 -13.25
C SER A 40 5.72 -7.29 -12.07
N PHE A 41 6.45 -6.49 -11.31
CA PHE A 41 7.25 -7.00 -10.19
C PHE A 41 6.38 -7.71 -9.17
N PHE A 42 6.44 -9.06 -9.17
CA PHE A 42 5.46 -9.91 -8.52
C PHE A 42 5.26 -9.68 -7.01
N PRO A 43 6.29 -9.31 -6.20
CA PRO A 43 6.06 -9.13 -4.77
C PRO A 43 5.03 -8.04 -4.45
N GLN A 44 4.95 -6.99 -5.27
CA GLN A 44 4.05 -5.84 -5.03
C GLN A 44 2.69 -5.94 -5.74
N LEU A 45 2.52 -6.86 -6.72
CA LEU A 45 1.43 -6.84 -7.70
C LEU A 45 0.04 -6.94 -7.07
N VAL A 46 -0.12 -7.68 -5.97
CA VAL A 46 -1.45 -7.96 -5.37
C VAL A 46 -1.85 -6.89 -4.36
N ALA A 47 -0.99 -6.59 -3.40
CA ALA A 47 -1.28 -5.65 -2.30
C ALA A 47 0.01 -5.04 -1.72
N GLY A 48 1.10 -5.06 -2.47
CA GLY A 48 2.36 -4.42 -2.09
C GLY A 48 2.29 -2.89 -2.15
N PRO A 49 3.34 -2.20 -1.71
CA PRO A 49 3.42 -0.74 -1.84
C PRO A 49 3.42 -0.31 -3.31
N ILE A 50 2.77 0.83 -3.61
CA ILE A 50 2.83 1.46 -4.95
C ILE A 50 4.18 2.14 -5.07
N GLU A 51 5.12 1.49 -5.75
CA GLU A 51 6.50 1.94 -5.87
C GLU A 51 6.67 3.07 -6.89
N ARG A 52 7.65 3.95 -6.60
CA ARG A 52 8.06 4.99 -7.53
C ARG A 52 9.10 4.45 -8.52
N SER A 53 9.05 4.93 -9.76
CA SER A 53 10.07 4.59 -10.76
C SER A 53 11.49 4.99 -10.32
N SER A 54 11.62 6.14 -9.68
CA SER A 54 12.89 6.62 -9.13
C SER A 54 13.49 5.70 -8.05
N HIS A 55 12.68 4.87 -7.40
CA HIS A 55 13.12 3.96 -6.35
C HIS A 55 13.27 2.52 -6.85
N LEU A 56 12.22 1.94 -7.42
CA LEU A 56 12.22 0.53 -7.81
C LEU A 56 12.96 0.27 -9.13
N LEU A 57 12.73 1.11 -10.17
CA LEU A 57 13.35 0.89 -11.48
C LEU A 57 14.88 0.92 -11.41
N GLN A 58 15.43 1.81 -10.59
CA GLN A 58 16.88 1.90 -10.38
C GLN A 58 17.45 0.66 -9.68
N GLN A 59 16.72 0.10 -8.72
CA GLN A 59 17.11 -1.14 -8.06
C GLN A 59 17.07 -2.32 -9.04
N LEU A 60 16.02 -2.43 -9.87
CA LEU A 60 15.90 -3.48 -10.87
C LEU A 60 16.98 -3.40 -11.96
N ALA A 61 17.55 -2.21 -12.21
CA ALA A 61 18.63 -2.01 -13.18
C ALA A 61 20.01 -2.47 -12.67
N THR A 62 20.15 -2.63 -11.33
CA THR A 62 21.44 -2.99 -10.72
C THR A 62 21.51 -4.48 -10.42
N PRO A 63 22.65 -5.16 -10.71
CA PRO A 63 22.83 -6.54 -10.34
C PRO A 63 22.89 -6.69 -8.81
N HIS A 64 22.06 -7.56 -8.26
CA HIS A 64 22.05 -7.89 -6.83
C HIS A 64 22.84 -9.17 -6.58
N LYS A 65 23.69 -9.15 -5.54
CA LYS A 65 24.35 -10.36 -5.02
C LYS A 65 23.48 -10.93 -3.91
N PHE A 66 23.37 -12.25 -3.87
CA PHE A 66 22.70 -12.92 -2.77
C PHE A 66 23.36 -12.61 -1.43
N ASN A 67 22.57 -12.17 -0.46
CA ASN A 67 23.00 -11.91 0.91
C ASN A 67 22.14 -12.74 1.88
N SER A 68 22.78 -13.65 2.61
CA SER A 68 22.10 -14.57 3.52
C SER A 68 21.41 -13.84 4.69
N ASP A 69 21.94 -12.73 5.15
CA ASP A 69 21.38 -12.00 6.29
C ASP A 69 20.16 -11.17 5.86
N GLU A 70 20.20 -10.56 4.67
CA GLU A 70 19.02 -9.94 4.06
C GLU A 70 17.93 -10.98 3.77
N ALA A 71 18.30 -12.17 3.28
CA ALA A 71 17.35 -13.25 3.03
C ALA A 71 16.69 -13.76 4.32
N LYS A 72 17.45 -13.95 5.40
CA LYS A 72 16.91 -14.31 6.72
C LYS A 72 15.95 -13.24 7.25
N SER A 73 16.35 -11.98 7.16
CA SER A 73 15.51 -10.86 7.57
C SER A 73 14.22 -10.79 6.74
N GLY A 74 14.30 -10.98 5.43
CA GLY A 74 13.14 -11.06 4.54
C GLY A 74 12.18 -12.20 4.90
N LEU A 75 12.71 -13.40 5.21
CA LEU A 75 11.91 -14.53 5.67
C LEU A 75 11.20 -14.24 7.01
N LEU A 76 11.86 -13.59 7.95
CA LEU A 76 11.26 -13.20 9.23
C LEU A 76 10.14 -12.16 9.02
N LEU A 77 10.33 -11.20 8.11
CA LEU A 77 9.27 -10.28 7.73
C LEU A 77 8.08 -11.01 7.11
N MET A 78 8.31 -11.95 6.18
CA MET A 78 7.23 -12.75 5.61
C MET A 78 6.49 -13.56 6.69
N LEU A 79 7.22 -14.18 7.61
CA LEU A 79 6.61 -14.94 8.73
C LEU A 79 5.73 -14.02 9.59
N TRP A 80 6.19 -12.83 9.91
CA TRP A 80 5.40 -11.84 10.63
C TRP A 80 4.16 -11.40 9.84
N GLY A 81 4.31 -11.14 8.54
CA GLY A 81 3.19 -10.81 7.66
C GLY A 81 2.15 -11.95 7.58
N PHE A 82 2.57 -13.20 7.46
CA PHE A 82 1.68 -14.36 7.52
C PHE A 82 0.99 -14.50 8.87
N PHE A 83 1.67 -14.22 9.97
CA PHE A 83 1.04 -14.20 11.29
C PHE A 83 -0.09 -13.17 11.36
N LEU A 84 0.15 -11.94 10.91
CA LEU A 84 -0.88 -10.90 10.87
C LEU A 84 -2.07 -11.31 9.99
N LYS A 85 -1.80 -11.86 8.79
CA LYS A 85 -2.85 -12.24 7.85
C LYS A 85 -3.63 -13.46 8.33
N ILE A 86 -2.94 -14.59 8.57
CA ILE A 86 -3.61 -15.89 8.78
C ILE A 86 -4.07 -16.06 10.22
N VAL A 87 -3.25 -15.61 11.20
CA VAL A 87 -3.53 -15.85 12.61
C VAL A 87 -4.42 -14.76 13.19
N LEU A 88 -4.26 -13.50 12.79
CA LEU A 88 -5.08 -12.41 13.32
C LEU A 88 -6.25 -12.07 12.37
N ALA A 89 -5.96 -11.60 11.14
CA ALA A 89 -7.01 -11.08 10.27
C ALA A 89 -8.06 -12.13 9.91
N ASP A 90 -7.66 -13.31 9.43
CA ASP A 90 -8.58 -14.36 8.99
C ASP A 90 -9.37 -14.97 10.17
N ARG A 91 -8.80 -14.98 11.38
CA ARG A 91 -9.54 -15.46 12.58
C ARG A 91 -10.54 -14.43 13.10
N ILE A 92 -10.16 -13.16 13.09
CA ILE A 92 -11.08 -12.07 13.44
C ILE A 92 -12.24 -12.00 12.44
N ALA A 93 -11.97 -12.22 11.15
CA ALA A 93 -12.97 -12.22 10.08
C ALA A 93 -14.14 -13.16 10.38
N ILE A 94 -13.87 -14.36 10.92
CA ILE A 94 -14.93 -15.34 11.26
C ILE A 94 -15.96 -14.74 12.23
N PHE A 95 -15.50 -14.04 13.27
CA PHE A 95 -16.41 -13.42 14.23
C PHE A 95 -17.14 -12.20 13.64
N VAL A 96 -16.43 -11.37 12.87
CA VAL A 96 -16.98 -10.16 12.26
C VAL A 96 -18.06 -10.56 11.24
N ASP A 97 -17.77 -11.52 10.35
CA ASP A 97 -18.71 -12.01 9.34
C ASP A 97 -19.94 -12.67 9.99
N TRP A 98 -19.75 -13.42 11.08
CA TRP A 98 -20.85 -14.00 11.83
C TRP A 98 -21.80 -12.95 12.41
N VAL A 99 -21.26 -11.90 13.04
CA VAL A 99 -22.07 -10.82 13.62
C VAL A 99 -22.73 -9.96 12.53
N TYR A 100 -22.01 -9.60 11.49
CA TYR A 100 -22.55 -8.74 10.42
C TYR A 100 -23.48 -9.50 9.47
N GLY A 101 -23.31 -10.83 9.32
CA GLY A 101 -24.18 -11.68 8.51
C GLY A 101 -25.62 -11.73 9.00
N ASP A 102 -25.84 -11.58 10.30
CA ASP A 102 -27.18 -11.55 10.90
C ASP A 102 -27.28 -10.47 12.01
N TYR A 103 -26.93 -9.23 11.63
CA TYR A 103 -26.84 -8.10 12.57
C TYR A 103 -28.16 -7.77 13.29
N HIS A 104 -29.31 -8.23 12.77
CA HIS A 104 -30.63 -8.05 13.41
C HIS A 104 -30.82 -8.89 14.66
N THR A 105 -30.14 -10.04 14.78
CA THR A 105 -30.25 -10.95 15.94
C THR A 105 -29.29 -10.57 17.06
N PHE A 106 -28.25 -9.77 16.76
CA PHE A 106 -27.24 -9.39 17.74
C PHE A 106 -27.57 -8.07 18.46
N GLY A 107 -27.39 -8.04 19.77
CA GLY A 107 -27.51 -6.81 20.56
C GLY A 107 -26.39 -5.81 20.22
N GLY A 108 -26.64 -4.52 20.51
CA GLY A 108 -25.71 -3.42 20.17
C GLY A 108 -24.27 -3.61 20.64
N TRP A 109 -24.06 -4.33 21.76
CA TRP A 109 -22.71 -4.62 22.25
C TRP A 109 -21.91 -5.50 21.29
N TYR A 110 -22.54 -6.51 20.70
CA TYR A 110 -21.88 -7.36 19.70
C TYR A 110 -21.45 -6.55 18.46
N LEU A 111 -22.30 -5.62 18.02
CA LEU A 111 -21.99 -4.75 16.88
C LEU A 111 -20.82 -3.80 17.19
N ILE A 112 -20.74 -3.25 18.40
CA ILE A 112 -19.61 -2.40 18.82
C ILE A 112 -18.31 -3.21 18.81
N VAL A 113 -18.30 -4.41 19.39
CA VAL A 113 -17.13 -5.29 19.42
C VAL A 113 -16.73 -5.71 18.01
N ALA A 114 -17.70 -6.13 17.18
CA ALA A 114 -17.44 -6.50 15.79
C ALA A 114 -16.83 -5.34 14.99
N THR A 115 -17.32 -4.11 15.19
CA THR A 115 -16.76 -2.92 14.51
C THR A 115 -15.33 -2.64 14.94
N ALA A 116 -15.01 -2.75 16.23
CA ALA A 116 -13.64 -2.58 16.71
C ALA A 116 -12.71 -3.67 16.18
N LEU A 117 -13.17 -4.93 16.15
CA LEU A 117 -12.42 -6.04 15.59
C LEU A 117 -12.26 -5.92 14.07
N PHE A 118 -13.25 -5.42 13.35
CA PHE A 118 -13.16 -5.14 11.92
C PHE A 118 -12.06 -4.12 11.60
N ALA A 119 -11.92 -3.07 12.40
CA ALA A 119 -10.81 -2.14 12.23
C ALA A 119 -9.44 -2.84 12.37
N ILE A 120 -9.29 -3.72 13.38
CA ILE A 120 -8.05 -4.52 13.55
C ILE A 120 -7.86 -5.49 12.39
N GLN A 121 -8.93 -6.14 11.93
CA GLN A 121 -8.91 -7.06 10.79
C GLN A 121 -8.39 -6.38 9.52
N ILE A 122 -8.96 -5.22 9.14
CA ILE A 122 -8.53 -4.47 7.95
C ILE A 122 -7.04 -4.13 8.03
N TYR A 123 -6.57 -3.69 9.20
CA TYR A 123 -5.16 -3.38 9.38
C TYR A 123 -4.27 -4.61 9.25
N CYS A 124 -4.59 -5.69 9.97
CA CYS A 124 -3.77 -6.90 9.96
C CYS A 124 -3.75 -7.58 8.60
N ASP A 125 -4.89 -7.56 7.87
CA ASP A 125 -5.00 -8.10 6.53
C ASP A 125 -4.10 -7.34 5.56
N PHE A 126 -4.26 -6.04 5.47
CA PHE A 126 -3.52 -5.24 4.50
C PHE A 126 -2.05 -5.02 4.89
N ALA A 127 -1.74 -4.79 6.16
CA ALA A 127 -0.36 -4.69 6.63
C ALA A 127 0.37 -6.03 6.47
N GLY A 128 -0.30 -7.16 6.73
CA GLY A 128 0.24 -8.50 6.52
C GLY A 128 0.68 -8.70 5.07
N TYR A 129 -0.17 -8.41 4.10
CA TYR A 129 0.19 -8.49 2.68
C TYR A 129 1.36 -7.57 2.31
N SER A 130 1.34 -6.32 2.77
CA SER A 130 2.44 -5.39 2.51
C SER A 130 3.77 -5.88 3.06
N ILE A 131 3.77 -6.43 4.28
CA ILE A 131 4.99 -6.95 4.93
C ILE A 131 5.49 -8.22 4.22
N ILE A 132 4.60 -9.12 3.78
CA ILE A 132 4.97 -10.28 2.96
C ILE A 132 5.63 -9.82 1.66
N ALA A 133 5.06 -8.83 0.98
CA ALA A 133 5.62 -8.27 -0.25
C ALA A 133 7.02 -7.68 -0.02
N MET A 134 7.20 -6.91 1.05
CA MET A 134 8.49 -6.34 1.45
C MET A 134 9.52 -7.45 1.74
N GLY A 135 9.15 -8.47 2.50
CA GLY A 135 10.02 -9.59 2.82
C GLY A 135 10.43 -10.40 1.58
N ALA A 136 9.49 -10.67 0.67
CA ALA A 136 9.77 -11.36 -0.60
C ALA A 136 10.72 -10.55 -1.49
N ALA A 137 10.53 -9.24 -1.60
CA ALA A 137 11.43 -8.36 -2.33
C ALA A 137 12.82 -8.29 -1.68
N GLN A 138 12.89 -8.26 -0.36
CA GLN A 138 14.16 -8.22 0.37
C GLN A 138 15.01 -9.49 0.17
N ILE A 139 14.40 -10.66 0.04
CA ILE A 139 15.10 -11.91 -0.33
C ILE A 139 15.79 -11.76 -1.69
N LEU A 140 15.19 -11.00 -2.61
CA LEU A 140 15.75 -10.70 -3.93
C LEU A 140 16.75 -9.54 -3.92
N GLY A 141 17.05 -8.97 -2.75
CA GLY A 141 17.94 -7.81 -2.60
C GLY A 141 17.28 -6.47 -2.96
N ILE A 142 15.94 -6.42 -3.07
CA ILE A 142 15.17 -5.24 -3.42
C ILE A 142 14.42 -4.74 -2.19
N ARG A 143 14.50 -3.44 -1.92
CA ARG A 143 13.80 -2.79 -0.81
C ARG A 143 12.58 -2.05 -1.32
N LEU A 144 11.40 -2.41 -0.81
CA LEU A 144 10.14 -1.72 -1.07
C LEU A 144 9.85 -0.68 0.03
N MET A 145 8.99 0.29 -0.30
CA MET A 145 8.49 1.28 0.66
C MET A 145 7.62 0.63 1.73
N GLU A 146 7.61 1.24 2.91
CA GLU A 146 6.64 0.87 3.95
C GLU A 146 5.26 1.45 3.65
N ASN A 147 4.21 0.65 3.85
CA ASN A 147 2.82 1.10 3.70
C ASN A 147 2.18 1.53 5.01
N PHE A 148 2.68 1.04 6.15
CA PHE A 148 2.06 1.26 7.46
C PHE A 148 3.11 1.57 8.53
N GLN A 149 2.83 2.59 9.36
CA GLN A 149 3.65 2.98 10.50
C GLN A 149 2.78 3.17 11.74
N SER A 150 2.30 2.07 12.33
CA SER A 150 1.44 2.06 13.53
C SER A 150 0.28 3.07 13.46
N PRO A 151 -0.62 2.98 12.46
CA PRO A 151 -1.61 4.02 12.17
C PRO A 151 -2.61 4.26 13.31
N TYR A 152 -2.93 3.25 14.10
CA TYR A 152 -3.88 3.38 15.23
C TYR A 152 -3.29 4.09 16.46
N LEU A 153 -1.98 4.38 16.45
CA LEU A 153 -1.35 5.25 17.46
C LEU A 153 -1.29 6.72 17.00
N ALA A 154 -2.02 7.07 15.93
CA ALA A 154 -2.08 8.43 15.44
C ALA A 154 -2.83 9.35 16.40
N VAL A 155 -2.30 10.57 16.59
CA VAL A 155 -2.89 11.59 17.48
C VAL A 155 -3.88 12.51 16.78
N SER A 156 -4.04 12.36 15.47
CA SER A 156 -4.99 13.13 14.65
C SER A 156 -5.32 12.37 13.35
N VAL A 157 -6.44 12.73 12.71
CA VAL A 157 -6.83 12.18 11.39
C VAL A 157 -5.73 12.44 10.34
N ALA A 158 -5.09 13.61 10.37
CA ALA A 158 -4.01 13.93 9.46
C ALA A 158 -2.75 13.08 9.73
N ASP A 159 -2.48 12.73 10.99
CA ASP A 159 -1.40 11.82 11.37
C ASP A 159 -1.72 10.39 10.99
N PHE A 160 -2.99 9.96 11.16
CA PHE A 160 -3.47 8.65 10.69
C PHE A 160 -3.16 8.43 9.20
N TRP A 161 -3.55 9.34 8.33
CA TRP A 161 -3.30 9.24 6.88
C TRP A 161 -1.82 9.33 6.49
N ARG A 162 -0.95 9.86 7.34
CA ARG A 162 0.51 9.81 7.14
C ARG A 162 1.11 8.44 7.46
N ARG A 163 0.40 7.62 8.22
CA ARG A 163 0.82 6.29 8.71
C ARG A 163 0.07 5.14 8.05
N TRP A 164 -1.08 5.43 7.42
CA TRP A 164 -1.93 4.47 6.73
C TRP A 164 -1.74 4.55 5.23
N HIS A 165 -1.46 3.37 4.58
CA HIS A 165 -1.31 3.23 3.14
C HIS A 165 -0.42 4.35 2.54
N ILE A 166 0.79 4.48 3.08
CA ILE A 166 1.71 5.60 2.84
C ILE A 166 2.00 5.76 1.34
N SER A 167 2.19 4.64 0.62
CA SER A 167 2.46 4.67 -0.81
C SER A 167 1.32 5.31 -1.62
N LEU A 168 0.06 4.95 -1.36
CA LEU A 168 -1.11 5.55 -2.02
C LEU A 168 -1.32 6.99 -1.58
N THR A 169 -1.23 7.28 -0.28
CA THR A 169 -1.40 8.64 0.26
C THR A 169 -0.36 9.60 -0.33
N SER A 170 0.91 9.16 -0.44
CA SER A 170 1.95 9.95 -1.09
C SER A 170 1.72 10.08 -2.59
N TRP A 171 1.20 9.05 -3.26
CA TRP A 171 0.85 9.09 -4.68
C TRP A 171 -0.22 10.17 -4.94
N PHE A 172 -1.34 10.14 -4.21
CA PHE A 172 -2.40 11.15 -4.33
C PHE A 172 -1.91 12.56 -4.00
N ARG A 173 -1.06 12.72 -2.99
CA ARG A 173 -0.44 14.00 -2.67
C ARG A 173 0.36 14.55 -3.86
N ASP A 174 1.24 13.75 -4.45
CA ASP A 174 2.25 14.20 -5.40
C ASP A 174 1.68 14.36 -6.82
N TYR A 175 0.71 13.52 -7.20
CA TYR A 175 0.15 13.52 -8.55
C TYR A 175 -1.20 14.20 -8.69
N LEU A 176 -1.97 14.34 -7.61
CA LEU A 176 -3.28 15.01 -7.62
C LEU A 176 -3.29 16.28 -6.76
N TYR A 177 -2.99 16.18 -5.46
CA TYR A 177 -3.18 17.29 -4.53
C TYR A 177 -2.26 18.49 -4.82
N ILE A 178 -0.97 18.24 -5.01
CA ILE A 178 0.02 19.30 -5.30
C ILE A 178 -0.27 19.98 -6.64
N PRO A 179 -0.53 19.26 -7.75
CA PRO A 179 -0.90 19.89 -9.03
C PRO A 179 -2.19 20.73 -8.99
N LEU A 180 -3.16 20.36 -8.17
CA LEU A 180 -4.39 21.15 -7.96
C LEU A 180 -4.16 22.46 -7.18
N GLY A 181 -2.92 22.72 -6.75
CA GLY A 181 -2.52 23.89 -5.95
C GLY A 181 -2.19 23.57 -4.49
N GLY A 182 -2.40 22.34 -4.05
CA GLY A 182 -2.02 21.86 -2.72
C GLY A 182 -2.56 22.73 -1.58
N SER A 183 -1.67 23.08 -0.66
CA SER A 183 -1.98 23.97 0.49
C SER A 183 -1.68 25.44 0.22
N ARG A 184 -1.14 25.78 -0.97
CA ARG A 184 -0.70 27.15 -1.32
C ARG A 184 -1.81 28.02 -1.94
N CYS A 185 -3.06 27.54 -1.91
CA CYS A 185 -4.24 28.23 -2.44
C CYS A 185 -5.13 28.77 -1.30
N SER A 186 -6.22 29.48 -1.66
CA SER A 186 -7.19 29.98 -0.69
C SER A 186 -7.79 28.86 0.17
N LYS A 187 -8.27 29.19 1.38
CA LYS A 187 -8.85 28.20 2.32
C LYS A 187 -9.93 27.33 1.66
N TRP A 188 -10.85 27.96 0.92
CA TRP A 188 -11.93 27.27 0.23
C TRP A 188 -11.40 26.26 -0.81
N ARG A 189 -10.49 26.71 -1.68
CA ARG A 189 -9.87 25.85 -2.70
C ARG A 189 -9.07 24.69 -2.08
N LYS A 190 -8.41 24.91 -0.95
CA LYS A 190 -7.73 23.85 -0.20
C LYS A 190 -8.68 22.74 0.27
N TYR A 191 -9.88 23.09 0.75
CA TYR A 191 -10.90 22.10 1.14
C TYR A 191 -11.45 21.37 -0.09
N MET A 192 -11.74 22.09 -1.17
CA MET A 192 -12.16 21.47 -2.44
C MET A 192 -11.12 20.50 -2.99
N ASN A 193 -9.84 20.87 -2.99
CA ASN A 193 -8.77 19.98 -3.42
C ASN A 193 -8.70 18.70 -2.58
N LYS A 194 -8.91 18.80 -1.26
CA LYS A 194 -8.98 17.62 -0.39
C LYS A 194 -10.19 16.74 -0.72
N MET A 195 -11.35 17.33 -0.95
CA MET A 195 -12.55 16.59 -1.34
C MET A 195 -12.34 15.83 -2.65
N ILE A 196 -11.79 16.49 -3.68
CA ILE A 196 -11.49 15.87 -4.99
C ILE A 196 -10.51 14.68 -4.86
N VAL A 197 -9.54 14.79 -3.96
CA VAL A 197 -8.55 13.70 -3.74
C VAL A 197 -9.14 12.54 -2.93
N PHE A 198 -10.21 12.78 -2.15
CA PHE A 198 -10.86 11.78 -1.30
C PHE A 198 -12.03 11.05 -1.98
N LEU A 199 -12.58 11.64 -3.05
CA LEU A 199 -13.65 11.07 -3.87
C LEU A 199 -13.10 10.24 -5.03
#